data_2cab4babb26b081fbf528ce4bb33dab2
#
_entry.id   2cab4babb26b081fbf528ce4bb33dab2
#
_cell.length_a   1.000
_cell.length_b   1.000
_cell.length_c   1.000
_cell.angle_alpha   90.00
_cell.angle_beta   90.00
_cell.angle_gamma   90.00
#
_symmetry.space_group_name_H-M   'P 1'
#
loop_
_entity.id
_entity.type
_entity.pdbx_description
1 polymer ?
#
loop_
_entity_poly.entity_id
_entity_poly.type
_entity_poly.pdbx_seq_one_letter_code
_entity_poly.pdbx_strand_id
1 'polypeptide(L)'
;MKSTRERILDVLHSNPRSSINDLAEAVGINAISVRHHLNNLEADGLIQYDEERHGVGRPRLVYSLTERGVERYPTRYLQLTDRLLDQLKEALPQEAINRIFTQMAAKLAAAHRKKAEHLPLEGRIKLLQEILAQEGFEVEWEADGDHYHIREITCPYYHIGHSHPEVCTIDQTLISTILD
;
A
#
# COMPACT_ATOMS: atom_id res chain seq x y z
N MET A 1 -13.73 -27.00 7.10
CA MET A 1 -12.94 -27.37 5.89
C MET A 1 -12.73 -26.11 5.09
N LYS A 2 -11.49 -25.85 4.62
CA LYS A 2 -11.22 -24.71 3.68
C LYS A 2 -11.91 -24.98 2.34
N SER A 3 -12.51 -23.97 1.76
CA SER A 3 -13.09 -24.03 0.42
C SER A 3 -11.97 -24.22 -0.64
N THR A 4 -12.33 -24.72 -1.81
CA THR A 4 -11.38 -24.85 -2.94
C THR A 4 -10.73 -23.53 -3.29
N ARG A 5 -11.48 -22.43 -3.20
CA ARG A 5 -11.01 -21.07 -3.43
C ARG A 5 -9.93 -20.66 -2.42
N GLU A 6 -10.14 -20.94 -1.14
CA GLU A 6 -9.12 -20.67 -0.09
C GLU A 6 -7.86 -21.51 -0.30
N ARG A 7 -8.02 -22.77 -0.71
CA ARG A 7 -6.87 -23.64 -1.00
C ARG A 7 -6.04 -23.13 -2.18
N ILE A 8 -6.66 -22.59 -3.24
CA ILE A 8 -5.96 -21.96 -4.35
C ILE A 8 -5.17 -20.74 -3.87
N LEU A 9 -5.80 -19.87 -3.05
CA LEU A 9 -5.10 -18.73 -2.47
C LEU A 9 -3.92 -19.14 -1.59
N ASP A 10 -4.06 -20.18 -0.76
CA ASP A 10 -2.98 -20.73 0.06
C ASP A 10 -1.80 -21.23 -0.78
N VAL A 11 -2.10 -21.90 -1.89
CA VAL A 11 -1.04 -22.34 -2.83
C VAL A 11 -0.34 -21.13 -3.45
N LEU A 12 -1.07 -20.13 -3.91
CA LEU A 12 -0.50 -18.91 -4.49
C LEU A 12 0.31 -18.09 -3.48
N HIS A 13 -0.08 -18.12 -2.20
CA HIS A 13 0.67 -17.49 -1.12
C HIS A 13 2.02 -18.18 -0.88
N SER A 14 2.05 -19.52 -0.92
CA SER A 14 3.26 -20.32 -0.69
C SER A 14 4.14 -20.43 -1.94
N ASN A 15 3.52 -20.47 -3.12
CA ASN A 15 4.17 -20.65 -4.41
C ASN A 15 3.67 -19.56 -5.38
N PRO A 16 4.22 -18.34 -5.31
CA PRO A 16 3.91 -17.28 -6.27
C PRO A 16 4.29 -17.72 -7.70
N ARG A 17 3.54 -17.21 -8.70
CA ARG A 17 3.75 -17.50 -10.12
C ARG A 17 3.45 -18.96 -10.52
N SER A 18 2.41 -19.54 -9.93
CA SER A 18 1.91 -20.88 -10.26
C SER A 18 1.06 -20.87 -11.52
N SER A 19 1.23 -21.88 -12.38
CA SER A 19 0.36 -22.12 -13.54
C SER A 19 -0.95 -22.80 -13.12
N ILE A 20 -1.91 -22.87 -14.06
CA ILE A 20 -3.17 -23.61 -13.84
C ILE A 20 -2.90 -25.09 -13.51
N ASN A 21 -1.90 -25.69 -14.14
CA ASN A 21 -1.56 -27.09 -13.91
C ASN A 21 -0.95 -27.29 -12.51
N ASP A 22 -0.04 -26.41 -12.10
CA ASP A 22 0.55 -26.44 -10.76
C ASP A 22 -0.53 -26.31 -9.68
N LEU A 23 -1.49 -25.42 -9.89
CA LEU A 23 -2.63 -25.22 -8.98
C LEU A 23 -3.59 -26.45 -8.99
N ALA A 24 -3.84 -27.04 -10.16
CA ALA A 24 -4.69 -28.23 -10.28
C ALA A 24 -4.11 -29.40 -9.51
N GLU A 25 -2.80 -29.63 -9.65
CA GLU A 25 -2.06 -30.65 -8.93
C GLU A 25 -2.06 -30.40 -7.41
N ALA A 26 -1.69 -29.19 -6.99
CA ALA A 26 -1.58 -28.83 -5.58
C ALA A 26 -2.93 -28.87 -4.84
N VAL A 27 -4.02 -28.50 -5.52
CA VAL A 27 -5.38 -28.48 -4.91
C VAL A 27 -6.10 -29.81 -5.12
N GLY A 28 -5.66 -30.66 -6.04
CA GLY A 28 -6.28 -31.97 -6.34
C GLY A 28 -7.62 -31.84 -7.05
N ILE A 29 -7.73 -30.90 -8.01
CA ILE A 29 -8.91 -30.70 -8.86
C ILE A 29 -8.48 -30.56 -10.33
N ASN A 30 -9.45 -30.67 -11.25
CA ASN A 30 -9.12 -30.51 -12.68
C ASN A 30 -8.86 -29.04 -13.07
N ALA A 31 -8.11 -28.84 -14.15
CA ALA A 31 -7.71 -27.52 -14.65
C ALA A 31 -8.90 -26.60 -15.04
N ILE A 32 -10.04 -27.19 -15.45
CA ILE A 32 -11.25 -26.42 -15.79
C ILE A 32 -11.84 -25.77 -14.54
N SER A 33 -11.93 -26.55 -13.46
CA SER A 33 -12.40 -26.06 -12.17
C SER A 33 -11.46 -25.00 -11.60
N VAL A 34 -10.14 -25.18 -11.71
CA VAL A 34 -9.15 -24.15 -11.32
C VAL A 34 -9.40 -22.86 -12.08
N ARG A 35 -9.55 -22.92 -13.42
CA ARG A 35 -9.80 -21.73 -14.24
C ARG A 35 -11.05 -20.98 -13.82
N HIS A 36 -12.13 -21.70 -13.50
CA HIS A 36 -13.35 -21.08 -13.01
C HIS A 36 -13.11 -20.32 -11.69
N HIS A 37 -12.39 -20.92 -10.74
CA HIS A 37 -12.04 -20.27 -9.48
C HIS A 37 -11.10 -19.07 -9.69
N LEU A 38 -10.10 -19.18 -10.58
CA LEU A 38 -9.19 -18.08 -10.91
C LEU A 38 -9.93 -16.88 -11.49
N ASN A 39 -10.86 -17.08 -12.42
CA ASN A 39 -11.66 -15.99 -12.98
C ASN A 39 -12.45 -15.24 -11.89
N ASN A 40 -13.00 -15.96 -10.93
CA ASN A 40 -13.71 -15.34 -9.82
C ASN A 40 -12.77 -14.60 -8.86
N LEU A 41 -11.60 -15.17 -8.57
CA LEU A 41 -10.59 -14.55 -7.71
C LEU A 41 -9.98 -13.29 -8.33
N GLU A 42 -9.81 -13.30 -9.66
CA GLU A 42 -9.37 -12.14 -10.44
C GLU A 42 -10.44 -11.03 -10.44
N ALA A 43 -11.71 -11.39 -10.69
CA ALA A 43 -12.84 -10.44 -10.61
C ALA A 43 -12.97 -9.79 -9.22
N ASP A 44 -12.62 -10.53 -8.15
CA ASP A 44 -12.56 -9.99 -6.79
C ASP A 44 -11.27 -9.19 -6.50
N GLY A 45 -10.36 -9.08 -7.45
CA GLY A 45 -9.10 -8.36 -7.33
C GLY A 45 -8.10 -9.00 -6.35
N LEU A 46 -8.20 -10.32 -6.10
CA LEU A 46 -7.34 -11.04 -5.15
C LEU A 46 -6.12 -11.66 -5.82
N ILE A 47 -6.18 -11.88 -7.13
CA ILE A 47 -5.09 -12.44 -7.92
C ILE A 47 -4.88 -11.63 -9.20
N GLN A 48 -3.71 -11.78 -9.76
CA GLN A 48 -3.32 -11.27 -11.07
C GLN A 48 -2.58 -12.36 -11.83
N TYR A 49 -2.38 -12.18 -13.12
CA TYR A 49 -1.58 -13.09 -13.93
C TYR A 49 -0.61 -12.34 -14.83
N ASP A 50 0.48 -13.04 -15.17
CA ASP A 50 1.47 -12.63 -16.16
C ASP A 50 1.62 -13.69 -17.22
N GLU A 51 2.06 -13.29 -18.42
CA GLU A 51 2.50 -14.23 -19.45
C GLU A 51 3.97 -14.59 -19.27
N GLU A 52 4.25 -15.87 -19.11
CA GLU A 52 5.62 -16.38 -19.05
C GLU A 52 5.97 -17.15 -20.33
N ARG A 53 7.03 -16.70 -21.02
CA ARG A 53 7.56 -17.40 -22.19
C ARG A 53 8.44 -18.55 -21.74
N HIS A 54 8.11 -19.76 -22.18
CA HIS A 54 8.87 -20.97 -21.87
C HIS A 54 9.31 -21.62 -23.19
N GLY A 55 10.50 -21.24 -23.66
CA GLY A 55 11.05 -21.77 -24.93
C GLY A 55 10.26 -21.37 -26.18
N VAL A 56 10.24 -22.30 -27.18
CA VAL A 56 9.50 -22.12 -28.43
C VAL A 56 8.10 -22.68 -28.24
N GLY A 57 7.12 -21.81 -27.98
CA GLY A 57 5.72 -22.23 -27.77
C GLY A 57 4.82 -21.07 -27.38
N ARG A 58 3.53 -21.38 -27.16
CA ARG A 58 2.57 -20.37 -26.63
C ARG A 58 2.96 -20.00 -25.19
N PRO A 59 3.02 -18.71 -24.84
CA PRO A 59 3.24 -18.29 -23.46
C PRO A 59 2.22 -18.94 -22.52
N ARG A 60 2.67 -19.34 -21.34
CA ARG A 60 1.80 -19.83 -20.28
C ARG A 60 1.40 -18.68 -19.35
N LEU A 61 0.18 -18.72 -18.83
CA LEU A 61 -0.24 -17.82 -17.78
C LEU A 61 0.26 -18.34 -16.43
N VAL A 62 0.87 -17.47 -15.65
CA VAL A 62 1.27 -17.69 -14.26
C VAL A 62 0.53 -16.70 -13.36
N TYR A 63 -0.02 -17.23 -12.29
CA TYR A 63 -0.88 -16.49 -11.37
C TYR A 63 -0.14 -16.17 -10.08
N SER A 64 -0.42 -15.00 -9.51
CA SER A 64 0.10 -14.55 -8.22
C SER A 64 -1.00 -13.81 -7.44
N LEU A 65 -0.82 -13.67 -6.13
CA LEU A 65 -1.68 -12.81 -5.34
C LEU A 65 -1.41 -11.34 -5.70
N THR A 66 -2.46 -10.53 -5.69
CA THR A 66 -2.35 -9.07 -5.64
C THR A 66 -1.99 -8.64 -4.21
N GLU A 67 -1.67 -7.37 -3.99
CA GLU A 67 -1.49 -6.80 -2.65
C GLU A 67 -2.71 -7.09 -1.76
N ARG A 68 -3.92 -6.84 -2.26
CA ARG A 68 -5.18 -7.18 -1.58
C ARG A 68 -5.34 -8.68 -1.30
N GLY A 69 -4.80 -9.54 -2.15
CA GLY A 69 -4.76 -10.98 -1.93
C GLY A 69 -3.82 -11.37 -0.80
N VAL A 70 -2.65 -10.73 -0.73
CA VAL A 70 -1.65 -10.93 0.34
C VAL A 70 -2.16 -10.43 1.69
N GLU A 71 -2.90 -9.33 1.74
CA GLU A 71 -3.48 -8.77 2.98
C GLU A 71 -4.44 -9.74 3.71
N ARG A 72 -4.95 -10.76 3.03
CA ARG A 72 -5.76 -11.82 3.66
C ARG A 72 -4.97 -12.75 4.57
N TYR A 73 -3.64 -12.69 4.49
CA TYR A 73 -2.74 -13.51 5.30
C TYR A 73 -2.15 -12.68 6.43
N PRO A 74 -1.83 -13.31 7.58
CA PRO A 74 -1.17 -12.61 8.67
C PRO A 74 0.17 -12.04 8.19
N THR A 75 0.22 -10.74 7.95
CA THR A 75 1.47 -10.05 7.66
C THR A 75 2.08 -9.53 8.96
N ARG A 76 3.40 -9.56 9.07
CA ARG A 76 4.12 -8.99 10.21
C ARG A 76 4.83 -7.69 9.85
N TYR A 77 4.35 -7.00 8.81
CA TYR A 77 4.98 -5.76 8.37
C TYR A 77 5.00 -4.69 9.45
N LEU A 78 3.91 -4.56 10.21
CA LEU A 78 3.85 -3.64 11.35
C LEU A 78 4.94 -3.95 12.37
N GLN A 79 5.07 -5.22 12.78
CA GLN A 79 6.10 -5.64 13.73
C GLN A 79 7.53 -5.49 13.18
N LEU A 80 7.72 -5.72 11.88
CA LEU A 80 9.02 -5.50 11.24
C LEU A 80 9.38 -4.02 11.22
N THR A 81 8.41 -3.16 10.88
CA THR A 81 8.58 -1.71 10.85
C THR A 81 8.92 -1.17 12.24
N ASP A 82 8.17 -1.59 13.27
CA ASP A 82 8.41 -1.23 14.66
C ASP A 82 9.85 -1.56 15.09
N ARG A 83 10.27 -2.81 14.90
CA ARG A 83 11.64 -3.25 15.19
C ARG A 83 12.71 -2.50 14.39
N LEU A 84 12.44 -2.20 13.12
CA LEU A 84 13.37 -1.44 12.28
C LEU A 84 13.53 -0.01 12.79
N LEU A 85 12.44 0.64 13.18
CA LEU A 85 12.48 1.99 13.74
C LEU A 85 13.17 2.02 15.10
N ASP A 86 12.96 1.02 15.95
CA ASP A 86 13.72 0.88 17.20
C ASP A 86 15.22 0.79 16.92
N GLN A 87 15.64 -0.08 16.00
CA GLN A 87 17.06 -0.23 15.65
C GLN A 87 17.65 1.03 15.02
N LEU A 88 16.88 1.77 14.24
CA LEU A 88 17.31 3.07 13.70
C LEU A 88 17.53 4.09 14.81
N LYS A 89 16.67 4.12 15.84
CA LYS A 89 16.80 5.01 17.01
C LYS A 89 18.01 4.66 17.88
N GLU A 90 18.36 3.40 17.97
CA GLU A 90 19.56 2.96 18.68
C GLU A 90 20.86 3.30 17.91
N ALA A 91 20.83 3.23 16.59
CA ALA A 91 22.00 3.37 15.73
C ALA A 91 22.28 4.82 15.30
N LEU A 92 21.27 5.69 15.26
CA LEU A 92 21.36 7.04 14.69
C LEU A 92 20.94 8.12 15.70
N PRO A 93 21.55 9.33 15.62
CA PRO A 93 21.05 10.49 16.36
C PRO A 93 19.64 10.89 15.91
N GLN A 94 18.85 11.45 16.82
CA GLN A 94 17.47 11.88 16.54
C GLN A 94 17.34 12.83 15.33
N GLU A 95 18.32 13.72 15.15
CA GLU A 95 18.33 14.63 14.00
C GLU A 95 18.48 13.91 12.65
N ALA A 96 19.19 12.79 12.63
CA ALA A 96 19.33 11.97 11.42
C ALA A 96 18.00 11.25 11.11
N ILE A 97 17.31 10.76 12.14
CA ILE A 97 15.99 10.12 11.99
C ILE A 97 14.97 11.15 11.48
N ASN A 98 14.85 12.30 12.14
CA ASN A 98 13.93 13.37 11.71
C ASN A 98 14.19 13.79 10.25
N ARG A 99 15.47 13.88 9.85
CA ARG A 99 15.85 14.18 8.47
C ARG A 99 15.38 13.11 7.49
N ILE A 100 15.43 11.82 7.84
CA ILE A 100 14.93 10.73 6.99
C ILE A 100 13.45 10.93 6.73
N PHE A 101 12.62 11.12 7.75
CA PHE A 101 11.18 11.30 7.61
C PHE A 101 10.83 12.58 6.84
N THR A 102 11.51 13.70 7.13
CA THR A 102 11.33 14.96 6.37
C THR A 102 11.69 14.77 4.89
N GLN A 103 12.76 14.03 4.57
CA GLN A 103 13.13 13.76 3.18
C GLN A 103 12.12 12.81 2.47
N MET A 104 11.54 11.86 3.18
CA MET A 104 10.47 11.01 2.64
C MET A 104 9.25 11.85 2.27
N ALA A 105 8.78 12.69 3.18
CA ALA A 105 7.68 13.60 2.92
C ALA A 105 7.96 14.60 1.78
N ALA A 106 9.16 15.16 1.75
CA ALA A 106 9.57 16.07 0.68
C ALA A 106 9.57 15.39 -0.71
N LYS A 107 9.94 14.11 -0.80
CA LYS A 107 9.85 13.34 -2.05
C LYS A 107 8.40 13.11 -2.48
N LEU A 108 7.50 12.80 -1.55
CA LEU A 108 6.06 12.68 -1.83
C LEU A 108 5.50 14.02 -2.34
N ALA A 109 5.79 15.11 -1.65
CA ALA A 109 5.34 16.46 -2.02
C ALA A 109 5.89 16.92 -3.37
N ALA A 110 7.14 16.56 -3.73
CA ALA A 110 7.81 17.01 -4.94
C ALA A 110 7.04 16.68 -6.23
N ALA A 111 6.35 15.54 -6.26
CA ALA A 111 5.53 15.13 -7.39
C ALA A 111 4.33 16.07 -7.65
N HIS A 112 3.85 16.74 -6.60
CA HIS A 112 2.64 17.57 -6.63
C HIS A 112 2.93 19.08 -6.55
N ARG A 113 4.15 19.47 -6.19
CA ARG A 113 4.55 20.87 -5.97
C ARG A 113 4.23 21.79 -7.14
N LYS A 114 4.59 21.38 -8.37
CA LYS A 114 4.32 22.19 -9.58
C LYS A 114 2.83 22.45 -9.79
N LYS A 115 1.97 21.48 -9.41
CA LYS A 115 0.51 21.64 -9.48
C LYS A 115 0.03 22.60 -8.39
N ALA A 116 0.58 22.50 -7.18
CA ALA A 116 0.22 23.33 -6.04
C ALA A 116 0.57 24.81 -6.28
N GLU A 117 1.75 25.12 -6.83
CA GLU A 117 2.25 26.50 -7.09
C GLU A 117 1.28 27.35 -7.94
N HIS A 118 0.43 26.73 -8.76
CA HIS A 118 -0.50 27.42 -9.64
C HIS A 118 -1.93 27.50 -9.09
N LEU A 119 -2.18 26.97 -7.89
CA LEU A 119 -3.50 26.92 -7.28
C LEU A 119 -3.66 27.99 -6.18
N PRO A 120 -4.86 28.59 -6.07
CA PRO A 120 -5.22 29.38 -4.89
C PRO A 120 -5.28 28.44 -3.66
N LEU A 121 -5.27 29.01 -2.45
CA LEU A 121 -5.22 28.27 -1.19
C LEU A 121 -6.29 27.17 -1.08
N GLU A 122 -7.54 27.46 -1.44
CA GLU A 122 -8.61 26.44 -1.46
C GLU A 122 -8.31 25.29 -2.44
N GLY A 123 -7.69 25.61 -3.58
CA GLY A 123 -7.24 24.61 -4.56
C GLY A 123 -6.12 23.74 -4.02
N ARG A 124 -5.17 24.33 -3.25
CA ARG A 124 -4.09 23.58 -2.59
C ARG A 124 -4.64 22.67 -1.48
N ILE A 125 -5.63 23.11 -0.71
CA ILE A 125 -6.29 22.30 0.32
C ILE A 125 -6.98 21.08 -0.31
N LYS A 126 -7.70 21.27 -1.43
CA LYS A 126 -8.31 20.14 -2.17
C LYS A 126 -7.27 19.17 -2.72
N LEU A 127 -6.18 19.70 -3.31
CA LEU A 127 -5.08 18.88 -3.79
C LEU A 127 -4.42 18.11 -2.63
N LEU A 128 -4.21 18.75 -1.49
CA LEU A 128 -3.68 18.09 -0.30
C LEU A 128 -4.60 16.97 0.17
N GLN A 129 -5.91 17.19 0.19
CA GLN A 129 -6.89 16.17 0.55
C GLN A 129 -6.84 14.96 -0.40
N GLU A 130 -6.71 15.20 -1.73
CA GLU A 130 -6.52 14.13 -2.71
C GLU A 130 -5.23 13.32 -2.46
N ILE A 131 -4.12 14.00 -2.17
CA ILE A 131 -2.83 13.36 -1.89
C ILE A 131 -2.91 12.53 -0.60
N LEU A 132 -3.44 13.11 0.47
CA LEU A 132 -3.61 12.41 1.74
C LEU A 132 -4.52 11.19 1.61
N ALA A 133 -5.60 11.30 0.82
CA ALA A 133 -6.49 10.16 0.56
C ALA A 133 -5.78 9.03 -0.22
N GLN A 134 -4.90 9.36 -1.17
CA GLN A 134 -4.08 8.36 -1.88
C GLN A 134 -3.09 7.64 -0.95
N GLU A 135 -2.58 8.35 0.06
CA GLU A 135 -1.71 7.80 1.11
C GLU A 135 -2.50 7.06 2.21
N GLY A 136 -3.84 7.00 2.13
CA GLY A 136 -4.69 6.28 3.07
C GLY A 136 -5.19 7.09 4.27
N PHE A 137 -4.99 8.41 4.28
CA PHE A 137 -5.58 9.29 5.28
C PHE A 137 -7.01 9.66 4.90
N GLU A 138 -7.84 9.82 5.90
CA GLU A 138 -9.14 10.47 5.77
C GLU A 138 -9.08 11.82 6.51
N VAL A 139 -9.31 12.91 5.78
CA VAL A 139 -9.21 14.26 6.31
C VAL A 139 -10.45 15.08 5.99
N GLU A 140 -10.87 15.87 6.95
CA GLU A 140 -11.89 16.91 6.81
C GLU A 140 -11.26 18.28 6.99
N TRP A 141 -11.79 19.28 6.33
CA TRP A 141 -11.37 20.64 6.53
C TRP A 141 -12.56 21.58 6.54
N GLU A 142 -12.44 22.65 7.30
CA GLU A 142 -13.42 23.72 7.39
C GLU A 142 -12.72 25.08 7.39
N ALA A 143 -13.37 26.09 6.82
CA ALA A 143 -12.92 27.47 6.85
C ALA A 143 -13.55 28.19 8.04
N ASP A 144 -12.73 28.90 8.81
CA ASP A 144 -13.16 29.77 9.92
C ASP A 144 -12.52 31.16 9.74
N GLY A 145 -13.24 32.06 9.07
CA GLY A 145 -12.72 33.37 8.69
C GLY A 145 -11.50 33.27 7.79
N ASP A 146 -10.36 33.75 8.24
CA ASP A 146 -9.08 33.72 7.53
C ASP A 146 -8.24 32.46 7.83
N HIS A 147 -8.80 31.52 8.61
CA HIS A 147 -8.13 30.31 9.03
C HIS A 147 -8.80 29.07 8.43
N TYR A 148 -8.00 28.02 8.26
CA TYR A 148 -8.47 26.69 7.84
C TYR A 148 -8.09 25.67 8.91
N HIS A 149 -9.06 24.87 9.32
CA HIS A 149 -8.85 23.75 10.21
C HIS A 149 -8.87 22.47 9.41
N ILE A 150 -7.77 21.72 9.45
CA ILE A 150 -7.66 20.41 8.84
C ILE A 150 -7.63 19.40 9.99
N ARG A 151 -8.56 18.44 9.95
CA ARG A 151 -8.67 17.38 10.94
C ARG A 151 -8.49 16.04 10.28
N GLU A 152 -7.53 15.27 10.74
CA GLU A 152 -7.35 13.88 10.35
C GLU A 152 -8.35 13.01 11.12
N ILE A 153 -9.20 12.30 10.38
CA ILE A 153 -10.18 11.35 10.91
C ILE A 153 -9.56 9.96 11.02
N THR A 154 -8.79 9.57 10.00
CA THR A 154 -8.09 8.29 9.94
C THR A 154 -6.63 8.52 9.54
N CYS A 155 -5.69 7.95 10.30
CA CYS A 155 -4.26 7.97 10.00
C CYS A 155 -3.79 6.54 9.72
N PRO A 156 -3.23 6.23 8.54
CA PRO A 156 -2.72 4.89 8.21
C PRO A 156 -1.53 4.49 9.08
N TYR A 157 -0.83 5.47 9.65
CA TYR A 157 0.34 5.26 10.51
C TYR A 157 0.00 5.24 12.01
N TYR A 158 -1.28 5.26 12.39
CA TYR A 158 -1.72 5.40 13.79
C TYR A 158 -0.99 4.44 14.75
N HIS A 159 -0.90 3.16 14.40
CA HIS A 159 -0.26 2.16 15.24
C HIS A 159 1.25 2.36 15.40
N ILE A 160 1.93 2.76 14.34
CA ILE A 160 3.37 3.05 14.36
C ILE A 160 3.65 4.41 15.01
N GLY A 161 2.85 5.44 14.69
CA GLY A 161 3.02 6.80 15.23
C GLY A 161 2.88 6.87 16.75
N HIS A 162 2.16 5.92 17.37
CA HIS A 162 2.05 5.86 18.82
C HIS A 162 3.40 5.51 19.51
N SER A 163 4.16 4.58 18.93
CA SER A 163 5.50 4.17 19.42
C SER A 163 6.63 5.03 18.85
N HIS A 164 6.40 5.62 17.67
CA HIS A 164 7.40 6.35 16.88
C HIS A 164 6.83 7.66 16.37
N PRO A 165 6.70 8.70 17.24
CA PRO A 165 6.07 9.98 16.89
C PRO A 165 6.77 10.74 15.75
N GLU A 166 8.04 10.43 15.48
CA GLU A 166 8.78 10.96 14.32
C GLU A 166 8.13 10.62 12.98
N VAL A 167 7.32 9.57 12.90
CA VAL A 167 6.54 9.20 11.69
C VAL A 167 5.52 10.30 11.34
N CYS A 168 4.96 10.98 12.34
CA CYS A 168 4.02 12.09 12.12
C CYS A 168 4.67 13.31 11.45
N THR A 169 6.00 13.33 11.31
CA THR A 169 6.69 14.37 10.53
C THR A 169 6.39 14.25 9.03
N ILE A 170 5.93 13.08 8.56
CA ILE A 170 5.62 12.85 7.14
C ILE A 170 4.42 13.70 6.73
N ASP A 171 3.29 13.53 7.40
CA ASP A 171 2.05 14.27 7.13
C ASP A 171 2.21 15.78 7.39
N GLN A 172 2.82 16.17 8.50
CA GLN A 172 3.11 17.57 8.82
C GLN A 172 3.97 18.25 7.74
N THR A 173 5.05 17.59 7.28
CA THR A 173 5.90 18.12 6.22
C THR A 173 5.18 18.16 4.87
N LEU A 174 4.36 17.15 4.56
CA LEU A 174 3.55 17.14 3.35
C LEU A 174 2.55 18.29 3.33
N ILE A 175 1.82 18.48 4.44
CA ILE A 175 0.85 19.57 4.62
C ILE A 175 1.53 20.93 4.41
N SER A 176 2.62 21.23 5.13
CA SER A 176 3.33 22.49 5.01
C SER A 176 3.86 22.72 3.60
N THR A 177 4.44 21.69 2.96
CA THR A 177 5.04 21.84 1.61
C THR A 177 4.01 22.12 0.51
N ILE A 178 2.76 21.64 0.65
CA ILE A 178 1.69 21.85 -0.35
C ILE A 178 0.97 23.17 -0.11
N LEU A 179 0.85 23.61 1.15
CA LEU A 179 0.14 24.84 1.50
C LEU A 179 1.00 26.11 1.38
N ASP A 180 2.33 25.99 1.57
CA ASP A 180 3.29 27.10 1.36
C ASP A 180 3.46 27.43 -0.13
#